data_20c690ce308628455475e4f2af0b5c44
#
_entry.id   20c690ce308628455475e4f2af0b5c44
#
_cell.length_a   1.000
_cell.length_b   1.000
_cell.length_c   1.000
_cell.angle_alpha   90.00
_cell.angle_beta   90.00
_cell.angle_gamma   90.00
#
_symmetry.space_group_name_H-M   'P 1'
#
loop_
_entity.id
_entity.type
_entity.pdbx_description
1 polymer ?
#
loop_
_entity_poly.entity_id
_entity_poly.type
_entity_poly.pdbx_seq_one_letter_code
_entity_poly.pdbx_strand_id
1 'polypeptide(L)'
;MNTSNETTNLWKAMYAFHSKVNAVKKTAKNDHFHSTYADLNSILTTINPVLQELGLIVTQHPQGEVLITRVIHVESGEWMQSEQFLRMKDDNNVQHYGSALTYSRRYALASIFSLNQADDDGNSASGHKVKAVKEWLTPQHKMWQYAVDHMRKGKPIKDIEAIYGLQPDVKKELMNLK
;
A
#
# COMPACT_ATOMS: atom_id res chain seq x y z
N MET A 1 -8.47 -22.60 -5.53
CA MET A 1 -9.67 -21.84 -5.95
C MET A 1 -10.68 -22.85 -6.49
N ASN A 2 -11.91 -22.81 -5.98
CA ASN A 2 -13.00 -23.70 -6.41
C ASN A 2 -14.05 -22.88 -7.16
N THR A 3 -14.76 -23.50 -8.12
CA THR A 3 -15.79 -22.83 -8.91
C THR A 3 -17.01 -23.75 -9.08
N SER A 4 -18.13 -23.18 -9.49
CA SER A 4 -19.24 -23.94 -10.08
C SER A 4 -18.80 -24.63 -11.39
N ASN A 5 -19.59 -25.60 -11.87
CA ASN A 5 -19.28 -26.31 -13.12
C ASN A 5 -19.28 -25.37 -14.33
N GLU A 6 -20.24 -24.45 -14.37
CA GLU A 6 -20.32 -23.38 -15.37
C GLU A 6 -19.92 -22.06 -14.75
N THR A 7 -19.25 -21.22 -15.51
CA THR A 7 -18.68 -19.95 -15.02
C THR A 7 -18.66 -18.83 -16.06
N THR A 8 -19.34 -19.04 -17.20
CA THR A 8 -19.31 -18.09 -18.33
C THR A 8 -19.88 -16.72 -17.96
N ASN A 9 -21.02 -16.68 -17.25
CA ASN A 9 -21.64 -15.43 -16.85
C ASN A 9 -20.86 -14.76 -15.75
N LEU A 10 -20.36 -15.53 -14.78
CA LEU A 10 -19.48 -15.02 -13.73
C LEU A 10 -18.23 -14.35 -14.30
N TRP A 11 -17.54 -14.98 -15.26
CA TRP A 11 -16.36 -14.39 -15.87
C TRP A 11 -16.63 -13.15 -16.72
N LYS A 12 -17.79 -13.09 -17.41
CA LYS A 12 -18.23 -11.88 -18.08
C LYS A 12 -18.47 -10.73 -17.10
N ALA A 13 -19.13 -11.01 -15.99
CA ALA A 13 -19.37 -10.03 -14.94
C ALA A 13 -18.07 -9.58 -14.27
N MET A 14 -17.13 -10.52 -14.01
CA MET A 14 -15.80 -10.21 -13.47
C MET A 14 -14.97 -9.36 -14.42
N TYR A 15 -15.00 -9.64 -15.71
CA TYR A 15 -14.37 -8.78 -16.73
C TYR A 15 -14.93 -7.35 -16.71
N ALA A 16 -16.25 -7.23 -16.67
CA ALA A 16 -16.92 -5.93 -16.56
C ALA A 16 -16.57 -5.21 -15.25
N PHE A 17 -16.47 -5.96 -14.14
CA PHE A 17 -16.02 -5.44 -12.85
C PHE A 17 -14.63 -4.78 -12.94
N HIS A 18 -13.65 -5.47 -13.52
CA HIS A 18 -12.30 -4.93 -13.69
C HIS A 18 -12.25 -3.67 -14.57
N SER A 19 -13.18 -3.53 -15.50
CA SER A 19 -13.28 -2.33 -16.35
C SER A 19 -13.88 -1.11 -15.62
N LYS A 20 -14.61 -1.33 -14.52
CA LYS A 20 -15.36 -0.30 -13.80
C LYS A 20 -14.81 0.04 -12.42
N VAL A 21 -14.15 -0.93 -11.76
CA VAL A 21 -13.65 -0.72 -10.40
C VAL A 21 -12.50 0.28 -10.39
N ASN A 22 -12.59 1.27 -9.52
CA ASN A 22 -11.49 2.20 -9.27
C ASN A 22 -10.46 1.59 -8.33
N ALA A 23 -9.24 2.14 -8.34
CA ALA A 23 -8.25 1.82 -7.34
C ALA A 23 -8.74 2.17 -5.93
N VAL A 24 -8.53 1.28 -4.97
CA VAL A 24 -8.95 1.49 -3.58
C VAL A 24 -8.04 2.51 -2.91
N LYS A 25 -8.61 3.55 -2.32
CA LYS A 25 -7.85 4.57 -1.60
C LYS A 25 -7.28 4.01 -0.29
N LYS A 26 -6.04 4.34 -0.01
CA LYS A 26 -5.37 4.03 1.27
C LYS A 26 -5.70 5.14 2.27
N THR A 27 -6.68 4.92 3.13
CA THR A 27 -7.20 5.91 4.09
C THR A 27 -6.70 5.67 5.51
N ALA A 28 -6.36 4.45 5.86
CA ALA A 28 -5.88 4.09 7.20
C ALA A 28 -4.37 4.22 7.32
N LYS A 29 -3.90 4.65 8.50
CA LYS A 29 -2.47 4.76 8.84
C LYS A 29 -2.05 3.58 9.70
N ASN A 30 -0.87 3.08 9.44
CA ASN A 30 -0.16 2.15 10.31
C ASN A 30 0.99 2.91 10.99
N ASP A 31 0.79 3.29 12.26
CA ASP A 31 1.78 4.10 12.98
C ASP A 31 3.07 3.33 13.23
N HIS A 32 3.02 1.99 13.33
CA HIS A 32 4.19 1.16 13.57
C HIS A 32 5.12 1.10 12.35
N PHE A 33 4.55 1.04 11.14
CA PHE A 33 5.31 0.97 9.89
C PHE A 33 5.34 2.30 9.13
N HIS A 34 4.76 3.35 9.68
CA HIS A 34 4.65 4.68 9.05
C HIS A 34 4.13 4.62 7.60
N SER A 35 3.18 3.73 7.35
CA SER A 35 2.61 3.48 6.03
C SER A 35 1.10 3.66 6.02
N THR A 36 0.54 3.97 4.86
CA THR A 36 -0.90 3.99 4.65
C THR A 36 -1.37 2.69 4.00
N TYR A 37 -2.60 2.29 4.28
CA TYR A 37 -3.19 1.11 3.67
C TYR A 37 -4.70 1.28 3.45
N ALA A 38 -5.25 0.53 2.51
CA ALA A 38 -6.68 0.43 2.32
C ALA A 38 -7.28 -0.48 3.40
N ASP A 39 -8.11 0.07 4.27
CA ASP A 39 -8.82 -0.71 5.28
C ASP A 39 -9.98 -1.50 4.66
N LEU A 40 -10.60 -2.37 5.46
CA LEU A 40 -11.71 -3.20 4.99
C LEU A 40 -12.90 -2.36 4.53
N ASN A 41 -13.19 -1.26 5.21
CA ASN A 41 -14.28 -0.37 4.85
C ASN A 41 -14.04 0.32 3.50
N SER A 42 -12.82 0.82 3.27
CA SER A 42 -12.43 1.43 1.98
C SER A 42 -12.58 0.44 0.82
N ILE A 43 -12.21 -0.82 1.02
CA ILE A 43 -12.39 -1.87 0.00
C ILE A 43 -13.88 -2.08 -0.27
N LEU A 44 -14.68 -2.34 0.76
CA LEU A 44 -16.10 -2.63 0.61
C LEU A 44 -16.86 -1.44 -0.03
N THR A 45 -16.55 -0.21 0.39
CA THR A 45 -17.14 1.00 -0.18
C THR A 45 -16.82 1.16 -1.67
N THR A 46 -15.62 0.74 -2.08
CA THR A 46 -15.19 0.82 -3.49
C THR A 46 -15.85 -0.28 -4.34
N ILE A 47 -15.89 -1.52 -3.85
CA ILE A 47 -16.35 -2.65 -4.68
C ILE A 47 -17.86 -2.83 -4.70
N ASN A 48 -18.59 -2.62 -3.57
CA ASN A 48 -19.99 -2.95 -3.45
C ASN A 48 -20.88 -2.29 -4.51
N PRO A 49 -20.74 -0.98 -4.83
CA PRO A 49 -21.57 -0.36 -5.87
C PRO A 49 -21.39 -1.05 -7.24
N VAL A 50 -20.15 -1.41 -7.59
CA VAL A 50 -19.83 -2.06 -8.87
C VAL A 50 -20.33 -3.50 -8.89
N LEU A 51 -20.19 -4.23 -7.77
CA LEU A 51 -20.72 -5.59 -7.66
C LEU A 51 -22.23 -5.60 -7.82
N GLN A 52 -22.92 -4.68 -7.15
CA GLN A 52 -24.39 -4.57 -7.23
C GLN A 52 -24.84 -4.26 -8.65
N GLU A 53 -24.19 -3.34 -9.35
CA GLU A 53 -24.50 -2.99 -10.75
C GLU A 53 -24.37 -4.21 -11.69
N LEU A 54 -23.42 -5.08 -11.41
CA LEU A 54 -23.09 -6.25 -12.24
C LEU A 54 -23.77 -7.56 -11.79
N GLY A 55 -24.71 -7.48 -10.84
CA GLY A 55 -25.38 -8.66 -10.30
C GLY A 55 -24.45 -9.62 -9.59
N LEU A 56 -23.37 -9.12 -9.02
CA LEU A 56 -22.41 -9.89 -8.23
C LEU A 56 -22.61 -9.65 -6.74
N ILE A 57 -22.48 -10.68 -5.94
CA ILE A 57 -22.35 -10.56 -4.49
C ILE A 57 -21.05 -11.25 -4.01
N VAL A 58 -20.47 -10.76 -2.94
CA VAL A 58 -19.37 -11.40 -2.24
C VAL A 58 -19.76 -11.71 -0.82
N THR A 59 -19.49 -12.95 -0.40
CA THR A 59 -19.69 -13.40 0.98
C THR A 59 -18.34 -13.80 1.58
N GLN A 60 -18.19 -13.50 2.87
CA GLN A 60 -17.01 -13.90 3.64
C GLN A 60 -17.47 -14.46 4.97
N HIS A 61 -17.16 -15.71 5.24
CA HIS A 61 -17.50 -16.35 6.51
C HIS A 61 -16.38 -17.28 6.96
N PRO A 62 -16.06 -17.28 8.26
CA PRO A 62 -15.11 -18.23 8.82
C PRO A 62 -15.76 -19.62 8.93
N GLN A 63 -14.98 -20.64 8.65
CA GLN A 63 -15.33 -22.05 8.84
C GLN A 63 -14.14 -22.74 9.51
N GLY A 64 -14.22 -22.91 10.84
CA GLY A 64 -13.07 -23.31 11.63
C GLY A 64 -11.92 -22.30 11.50
N GLU A 65 -10.75 -22.79 11.12
CA GLU A 65 -9.54 -21.98 10.94
C GLU A 65 -9.38 -21.38 9.54
N VAL A 66 -10.44 -21.43 8.73
CA VAL A 66 -10.40 -20.95 7.34
C VAL A 66 -11.42 -19.86 7.13
N LEU A 67 -11.01 -18.77 6.46
CA LEU A 67 -11.92 -17.79 5.91
C LEU A 67 -12.29 -18.18 4.49
N ILE A 68 -13.56 -18.41 4.25
CA ILE A 68 -14.10 -18.65 2.92
C ILE A 68 -14.56 -17.33 2.33
N THR A 69 -14.04 -16.98 1.16
CA THR A 69 -14.49 -15.82 0.36
C THR A 69 -15.08 -16.36 -0.95
N ARG A 70 -16.37 -16.11 -1.16
CA ARG A 70 -17.10 -16.56 -2.34
C ARG A 70 -17.71 -15.38 -3.10
N VAL A 71 -17.51 -15.34 -4.41
CA VAL A 71 -18.16 -14.41 -5.33
C VAL A 71 -19.21 -15.19 -6.12
N ILE A 72 -20.42 -14.67 -6.21
CA ILE A 72 -21.58 -15.32 -6.84
C ILE A 72 -22.19 -14.35 -7.85
N HIS A 73 -22.44 -14.82 -9.06
CA HIS A 73 -23.29 -14.15 -10.04
C HIS A 73 -24.75 -14.52 -9.74
N VAL A 74 -25.52 -13.53 -9.30
CA VAL A 74 -26.85 -13.76 -8.68
C VAL A 74 -27.84 -14.41 -9.65
N GLU A 75 -27.86 -13.96 -10.91
CA GLU A 75 -28.82 -14.43 -11.89
C GLU A 75 -28.58 -15.90 -12.32
N SER A 76 -27.32 -16.29 -12.55
CA SER A 76 -27.01 -17.65 -13.02
C SER A 76 -26.68 -18.62 -11.89
N GLY A 77 -26.42 -18.12 -10.67
CA GLY A 77 -25.96 -18.94 -9.56
C GLY A 77 -24.50 -19.43 -9.70
N GLU A 78 -23.80 -19.02 -10.73
CA GLU A 78 -22.37 -19.32 -10.93
C GLU A 78 -21.52 -18.67 -9.84
N TRP A 79 -20.51 -19.37 -9.38
CA TRP A 79 -19.68 -18.88 -8.29
C TRP A 79 -18.21 -19.29 -8.42
N MET A 80 -17.36 -18.50 -7.77
CA MET A 80 -15.97 -18.83 -7.47
C MET A 80 -15.67 -18.63 -5.99
N GLN A 81 -14.75 -19.42 -5.44
CA GLN A 81 -14.39 -19.40 -4.03
C GLN A 81 -12.88 -19.51 -3.83
N SER A 82 -12.39 -18.74 -2.88
CA SER A 82 -11.04 -18.89 -2.33
C SER A 82 -11.11 -19.19 -0.83
N GLU A 83 -10.06 -19.82 -0.32
CA GLU A 83 -9.90 -20.19 1.07
C GLU A 83 -8.58 -19.59 1.59
N GLN A 84 -8.62 -19.03 2.78
CA GLN A 84 -7.46 -18.44 3.43
C GLN A 84 -7.41 -18.86 4.89
N PHE A 85 -6.27 -19.38 5.34
CA PHE A 85 -6.09 -19.74 6.74
C PHE A 85 -6.11 -18.48 7.62
N LEU A 86 -6.90 -18.54 8.69
CA LEU A 86 -6.92 -17.54 9.76
C LEU A 86 -5.75 -17.83 10.71
N ARG A 87 -4.68 -17.07 10.57
CA ARG A 87 -3.53 -17.21 11.46
C ARG A 87 -3.69 -16.29 12.65
N MET A 88 -3.81 -16.86 13.83
CA MET A 88 -3.89 -16.15 15.11
C MET A 88 -2.55 -16.26 15.84
N LYS A 89 -2.23 -15.22 16.61
CA LYS A 89 -1.06 -15.23 17.48
C LYS A 89 -1.34 -15.99 18.79
N ASP A 90 -2.60 -16.00 19.21
CA ASP A 90 -3.09 -16.65 20.42
C ASP A 90 -4.57 -17.01 20.21
N ASP A 91 -4.85 -18.32 20.20
CA ASP A 91 -6.17 -18.87 19.88
C ASP A 91 -7.20 -18.64 21.00
N ASN A 92 -6.75 -18.34 22.22
CA ASN A 92 -7.62 -18.11 23.38
C ASN A 92 -8.07 -16.63 23.52
N ASN A 93 -7.58 -15.73 22.67
CA ASN A 93 -7.88 -14.31 22.77
C ASN A 93 -8.85 -13.86 21.66
N VAL A 94 -10.09 -13.54 22.08
CA VAL A 94 -11.16 -13.10 21.16
C VAL A 94 -10.78 -11.83 20.38
N GLN A 95 -9.99 -10.93 20.96
CA GLN A 95 -9.52 -9.72 20.26
C GLN A 95 -8.53 -10.08 19.16
N HIS A 96 -7.65 -11.05 19.40
CA HIS A 96 -6.73 -11.57 18.37
C HIS A 96 -7.51 -12.22 17.23
N TYR A 97 -8.57 -12.99 17.52
CA TYR A 97 -9.45 -13.55 16.52
C TYR A 97 -10.12 -12.46 15.67
N GLY A 98 -10.75 -11.46 16.28
CA GLY A 98 -11.41 -10.36 15.59
C GLY A 98 -10.45 -9.55 14.69
N SER A 99 -9.23 -9.31 15.19
CA SER A 99 -8.17 -8.65 14.43
C SER A 99 -7.71 -9.49 13.24
N ALA A 100 -7.42 -10.79 13.45
CA ALA A 100 -7.01 -11.72 12.41
C ALA A 100 -8.09 -11.88 11.33
N LEU A 101 -9.35 -11.98 11.73
CA LEU A 101 -10.49 -12.06 10.81
C LEU A 101 -10.60 -10.79 9.95
N THR A 102 -10.54 -9.61 10.55
CA THR A 102 -10.61 -8.34 9.82
C THR A 102 -9.45 -8.20 8.83
N TYR A 103 -8.25 -8.57 9.26
CA TYR A 103 -7.06 -8.58 8.43
C TYR A 103 -7.19 -9.54 7.25
N SER A 104 -7.60 -10.77 7.51
CA SER A 104 -7.77 -11.81 6.48
C SER A 104 -8.87 -11.45 5.49
N ARG A 105 -10.00 -10.90 5.95
CA ARG A 105 -11.09 -10.44 5.08
C ARG A 105 -10.61 -9.39 4.07
N ARG A 106 -9.81 -8.44 4.53
CA ARG A 106 -9.24 -7.39 3.69
C ARG A 106 -8.36 -7.97 2.58
N TYR A 107 -7.43 -8.85 2.93
CA TYR A 107 -6.52 -9.47 1.95
C TYR A 107 -7.24 -10.41 1.01
N ALA A 108 -8.20 -11.19 1.50
CA ALA A 108 -8.99 -12.08 0.66
C ALA A 108 -9.82 -11.32 -0.39
N LEU A 109 -10.43 -10.18 -0.02
CA LEU A 109 -11.14 -9.32 -0.98
C LEU A 109 -10.18 -8.70 -2.00
N ALA A 110 -9.07 -8.14 -1.54
CA ALA A 110 -8.08 -7.55 -2.44
C ALA A 110 -7.53 -8.58 -3.44
N SER A 111 -7.32 -9.81 -2.98
CA SER A 111 -6.80 -10.91 -3.80
C SER A 111 -7.83 -11.43 -4.80
N ILE A 112 -9.05 -11.78 -4.35
CA ILE A 112 -10.06 -12.41 -5.23
C ILE A 112 -10.55 -11.47 -6.33
N PHE A 113 -10.55 -10.17 -6.08
CA PHE A 113 -10.89 -9.14 -7.05
C PHE A 113 -9.67 -8.47 -7.71
N SER A 114 -8.45 -8.91 -7.43
CA SER A 114 -7.18 -8.35 -7.97
C SER A 114 -7.15 -6.81 -7.87
N LEU A 115 -7.52 -6.27 -6.70
CA LEU A 115 -7.69 -4.83 -6.52
C LEU A 115 -6.35 -4.09 -6.50
N ASN A 116 -6.26 -3.02 -7.28
CA ASN A 116 -5.19 -2.05 -7.14
C ASN A 116 -5.44 -1.17 -5.92
N GLN A 117 -4.44 -1.07 -5.04
CA GLN A 117 -4.43 -0.11 -3.95
C GLN A 117 -3.61 1.10 -4.40
N ALA A 118 -4.28 2.19 -4.74
CA ALA A 118 -3.59 3.44 -5.03
C ALA A 118 -2.98 3.95 -3.71
N ASP A 119 -1.70 4.28 -3.75
CA ASP A 119 -1.22 5.29 -2.83
C ASP A 119 -2.03 6.54 -3.16
N ASP A 120 -2.90 6.95 -2.23
CA ASP A 120 -3.46 8.29 -2.32
C ASP A 120 -2.23 9.19 -2.41
N ASP A 121 -2.07 9.92 -3.53
CA ASP A 121 -0.97 10.86 -3.73
C ASP A 121 -1.03 12.00 -2.71
N GLY A 122 -1.36 11.67 -1.49
CA GLY A 122 -1.03 12.41 -0.30
C GLY A 122 0.49 12.51 -0.10
N ASN A 123 1.24 12.65 -1.21
CA ASN A 123 2.59 13.20 -1.21
C ASN A 123 2.65 14.60 -0.56
N SER A 124 1.49 15.16 -0.27
CA SER A 124 1.35 16.41 0.49
C SER A 124 1.16 16.21 2.01
N ALA A 125 0.79 15.03 2.50
CA ALA A 125 0.49 14.83 3.92
C ALA A 125 1.40 13.82 4.65
N SER A 126 2.05 12.89 3.98
CA SER A 126 3.12 12.11 4.56
C SER A 126 4.43 12.84 4.30
N GLY A 127 5.04 13.41 5.35
CA GLY A 127 6.37 14.02 5.30
C GLY A 127 7.53 13.06 4.97
N HIS A 128 7.26 12.03 4.22
CA HIS A 128 8.25 11.29 3.46
C HIS A 128 8.53 12.10 2.19
N LYS A 129 9.31 13.17 2.35
CA LYS A 129 10.19 13.60 1.27
C LYS A 129 10.87 12.32 0.80
N VAL A 130 10.51 11.83 -0.41
CA VAL A 130 11.47 11.07 -1.20
C VAL A 130 12.75 11.85 -1.02
N LYS A 131 13.76 11.28 -0.34
CA LYS A 131 15.07 11.95 -0.26
C LYS A 131 15.46 12.11 -1.70
N ALA A 132 15.30 13.32 -2.24
CA ALA A 132 15.80 13.66 -3.55
C ALA A 132 17.22 13.11 -3.54
N VAL A 133 17.56 12.29 -4.53
CA VAL A 133 18.94 11.78 -4.65
C VAL A 133 19.78 13.02 -4.69
N LYS A 134 20.46 13.31 -3.58
CA LYS A 134 21.24 14.53 -3.46
C LYS A 134 22.33 14.44 -4.50
N GLU A 135 22.44 15.45 -5.33
CA GLU A 135 23.55 15.59 -6.24
C GLU A 135 24.87 15.57 -5.43
N TRP A 136 25.84 14.79 -5.87
CA TRP A 136 27.13 14.70 -5.18
C TRP A 136 27.92 15.98 -5.38
N LEU A 137 28.30 16.64 -4.29
CA LEU A 137 29.18 17.77 -4.33
C LEU A 137 30.62 17.29 -4.47
N THR A 138 31.26 17.71 -5.55
CA THR A 138 32.69 17.47 -5.84
C THR A 138 33.40 18.79 -6.07
N PRO A 139 34.74 18.85 -6.03
CA PRO A 139 35.51 20.07 -6.34
C PRO A 139 35.21 20.65 -7.74
N GLN A 140 34.73 19.83 -8.68
CA GLN A 140 34.36 20.23 -10.03
C GLN A 140 32.89 20.68 -10.15
N HIS A 141 32.11 20.52 -9.09
CA HIS A 141 30.70 20.90 -9.11
C HIS A 141 30.54 22.42 -9.13
N LYS A 142 29.59 22.94 -9.93
CA LYS A 142 29.31 24.40 -10.07
C LYS A 142 29.07 25.13 -8.74
N MET A 143 28.61 24.41 -7.72
CA MET A 143 28.32 24.96 -6.38
C MET A 143 29.47 24.74 -5.38
N TRP A 144 30.63 24.23 -5.83
CA TRP A 144 31.78 24.01 -4.95
C TRP A 144 32.23 25.25 -4.24
N GLN A 145 32.39 26.37 -4.98
CA GLN A 145 32.82 27.65 -4.43
C GLN A 145 31.84 28.17 -3.36
N TYR A 146 30.54 27.97 -3.56
CA TYR A 146 29.54 28.30 -2.54
C TYR A 146 29.77 27.54 -1.24
N ALA A 147 30.05 26.22 -1.32
CA ALA A 147 30.33 25.41 -0.15
C ALA A 147 31.60 25.82 0.58
N VAL A 148 32.65 26.13 -0.15
CA VAL A 148 33.91 26.69 0.39
C VAL A 148 33.67 27.98 1.14
N ASP A 149 32.94 28.92 0.54
CA ASP A 149 32.65 30.24 1.15
C ASP A 149 31.72 30.08 2.37
N HIS A 150 30.81 29.12 2.35
CA HIS A 150 29.94 28.78 3.48
C HIS A 150 30.76 28.30 4.68
N MET A 151 31.73 27.41 4.45
CA MET A 151 32.60 26.88 5.50
C MET A 151 33.57 27.94 6.05
N ARG A 152 34.17 28.76 5.19
CA ARG A 152 35.05 29.92 5.57
C ARG A 152 34.34 30.97 6.42
N LYS A 153 33.03 31.12 6.24
CA LYS A 153 32.18 31.99 7.08
C LYS A 153 31.78 31.33 8.42
N GLY A 154 32.37 30.19 8.76
CA GLY A 154 32.11 29.49 10.02
C GLY A 154 30.73 28.84 10.13
N LYS A 155 29.99 28.71 9.04
CA LYS A 155 28.64 28.11 9.04
C LYS A 155 28.70 26.57 9.15
N PRO A 156 27.65 25.92 9.67
CA PRO A 156 27.67 24.49 9.91
C PRO A 156 27.63 23.68 8.61
N ILE A 157 28.45 22.65 8.50
CA ILE A 157 28.50 21.73 7.34
C ILE A 157 27.15 21.03 7.09
N LYS A 158 26.33 20.90 8.12
CA LYS A 158 24.97 20.31 8.03
C LYS A 158 24.08 21.03 7.02
N ASP A 159 24.30 22.31 6.79
CA ASP A 159 23.53 23.10 5.81
C ASP A 159 23.87 22.66 4.38
N ILE A 160 25.13 22.30 4.13
CA ILE A 160 25.58 21.76 2.84
C ILE A 160 25.09 20.30 2.70
N GLU A 161 25.20 19.50 3.76
CA GLU A 161 24.69 18.13 3.79
C GLU A 161 23.16 18.05 3.63
N ALA A 162 22.43 19.11 3.94
CA ALA A 162 20.99 19.19 3.71
C ALA A 162 20.65 19.20 2.20
N ILE A 163 21.52 19.78 1.38
CA ILE A 163 21.29 20.01 -0.06
C ILE A 163 22.04 18.98 -0.92
N TYR A 164 23.28 18.66 -0.57
CA TYR A 164 24.19 17.82 -1.36
C TYR A 164 24.60 16.56 -0.61
N GLY A 165 24.88 15.48 -1.38
CA GLY A 165 25.63 14.33 -0.90
C GLY A 165 27.11 14.69 -0.77
N LEU A 166 27.74 14.36 0.35
CA LEU A 166 29.18 14.57 0.55
C LEU A 166 29.86 13.21 0.71
N GLN A 167 30.88 12.95 -0.07
CA GLN A 167 31.78 11.82 0.19
C GLN A 167 32.67 12.12 1.39
N PRO A 168 33.19 11.10 2.13
CA PRO A 168 33.95 11.33 3.36
C PRO A 168 35.20 12.19 3.20
N ASP A 169 35.89 12.08 2.06
CA ASP A 169 37.05 12.89 1.67
C ASP A 169 36.67 14.35 1.42
N VAL A 170 35.62 14.59 0.64
CA VAL A 170 35.08 15.93 0.36
C VAL A 170 34.57 16.61 1.64
N LYS A 171 33.92 15.88 2.51
CA LYS A 171 33.48 16.38 3.81
C LYS A 171 34.67 16.81 4.67
N LYS A 172 35.73 15.96 4.73
CA LYS A 172 36.96 16.27 5.46
C LYS A 172 37.67 17.51 4.91
N GLU A 173 37.75 17.64 3.58
CA GLU A 173 38.33 18.80 2.91
C GLU A 173 37.58 20.08 3.30
N LEU A 174 36.26 20.11 3.19
CA LEU A 174 35.42 21.25 3.57
C LEU A 174 35.55 21.60 5.06
N MET A 175 35.66 20.61 5.94
CA MET A 175 35.81 20.86 7.38
C MET A 175 37.18 21.46 7.74
N ASN A 176 38.23 21.23 6.95
CA ASN A 176 39.56 21.78 7.15
C ASN A 176 39.69 23.26 6.66
N LEU A 177 38.64 23.80 6.06
CA LEU A 177 38.62 25.20 5.57
C LEU A 177 38.11 26.22 6.62
N LYS A 178 37.84 25.75 7.83
CA LYS A 178 37.42 26.62 8.96
C LYS A 178 38.53 27.42 9.51
#